data_98f4c3a855d576be031d008ea8a8435f
#
_entry.id   98f4c3a855d576be031d008ea8a8435f
#
_cell.length_a   1.000
_cell.length_b   1.000
_cell.length_c   1.000
_cell.angle_alpha   90.00
_cell.angle_beta   90.00
_cell.angle_gamma   90.00
#
_symmetry.space_group_name_H-M   'P 1'
#
loop_
_entity.id
_entity.type
_entity.pdbx_description
1 polymer ?
#
loop_
_entity_poly.entity_id
_entity_poly.type
_entity_poly.pdbx_seq_one_letter_code
_entity_poly.pdbx_strand_id
1 'polypeptide(L)'
;MSKELSKTYDPKDIEDRLYKNWEEKGYFHAEVDRSKKPFTIVMPPPNITGQLHMGHALDNTLQDILTRFKRMQGYSALWLPGTDHASIATEAKVVEKLAKEGITKEDIGREKFLDEVWDWKKEYGGRIVKQLRK
;
A
#
# COMPACT_ATOMS: atom_id res chain seq x y z
N MET A 1 5.41 -34.88 -19.32
CA MET A 1 4.55 -35.16 -18.14
C MET A 1 3.82 -33.89 -17.79
N SER A 2 2.50 -33.85 -17.99
CA SER A 2 1.65 -32.73 -17.52
C SER A 2 1.64 -32.78 -15.99
N LYS A 3 2.16 -31.74 -15.32
CA LYS A 3 1.98 -31.59 -13.88
C LYS A 3 0.50 -31.37 -13.63
N GLU A 4 -0.15 -32.32 -12.98
CA GLU A 4 -1.50 -32.13 -12.47
C GLU A 4 -1.51 -30.97 -11.48
N LEU A 5 -2.41 -29.99 -11.69
CA LEU A 5 -2.58 -28.90 -10.76
C LEU A 5 -3.25 -29.40 -9.48
N SER A 6 -2.88 -28.82 -8.34
CA SER A 6 -3.55 -29.13 -7.08
C SER A 6 -5.02 -28.71 -7.15
N LYS A 7 -5.91 -29.44 -6.46
CA LYS A 7 -7.36 -29.15 -6.44
C LYS A 7 -7.68 -27.82 -5.70
N THR A 8 -6.77 -27.37 -4.85
CA THR A 8 -6.93 -26.14 -4.06
C THR A 8 -5.75 -25.22 -4.31
N TYR A 9 -6.01 -23.91 -4.39
CA TYR A 9 -4.96 -22.92 -4.49
C TYR A 9 -4.28 -22.75 -3.12
N ASP A 10 -2.95 -22.89 -3.09
CA ASP A 10 -2.13 -22.52 -1.94
C ASP A 10 -1.25 -21.32 -2.32
N PRO A 11 -1.42 -20.15 -1.67
CA PRO A 11 -0.65 -18.95 -1.98
C PRO A 11 0.82 -19.07 -1.60
N LYS A 12 1.15 -19.95 -0.65
CA LYS A 12 2.53 -20.15 -0.20
C LYS A 12 3.42 -20.55 -1.37
N ASP A 13 4.61 -20.02 -1.42
CA ASP A 13 5.61 -20.28 -2.46
C ASP A 13 5.24 -19.80 -3.89
N ILE A 14 3.99 -19.40 -4.13
CA ILE A 14 3.54 -18.91 -5.43
C ILE A 14 3.57 -17.38 -5.46
N GLU A 15 2.92 -16.72 -4.52
CA GLU A 15 2.72 -15.26 -4.56
C GLU A 15 4.04 -14.50 -4.40
N ASP A 16 4.85 -14.83 -3.41
CA ASP A 16 6.14 -14.18 -3.21
C ASP A 16 7.08 -14.35 -4.41
N ARG A 17 7.08 -15.54 -5.04
CA ARG A 17 7.87 -15.83 -6.25
C ARG A 17 7.39 -15.05 -7.46
N LEU A 18 6.08 -14.96 -7.65
CA LEU A 18 5.50 -14.21 -8.77
C LEU A 18 5.74 -12.71 -8.58
N TYR A 19 5.52 -12.19 -7.38
CA TYR A 19 5.73 -10.78 -7.08
C TYR A 19 7.19 -10.37 -7.32
N LYS A 20 8.14 -11.15 -6.81
CA LYS A 20 9.58 -10.94 -7.04
C LYS A 20 9.90 -10.91 -8.53
N ASN A 21 9.39 -11.86 -9.32
CA ASN A 21 9.59 -11.88 -10.76
C ASN A 21 9.01 -10.63 -11.46
N TRP A 22 7.87 -10.11 -11.00
CA TRP A 22 7.30 -8.89 -11.56
C TRP A 22 8.10 -7.65 -11.22
N GLU A 23 8.64 -7.56 -10.01
CA GLU A 23 9.56 -6.47 -9.61
C GLU A 23 10.86 -6.52 -10.43
N GLU A 24 11.49 -7.68 -10.54
CA GLU A 24 12.74 -7.88 -11.30
C GLU A 24 12.58 -7.54 -12.79
N LYS A 25 11.41 -7.82 -13.36
CA LYS A 25 11.10 -7.48 -14.76
C LYS A 25 10.55 -6.09 -14.97
N GLY A 26 10.37 -5.31 -13.91
CA GLY A 26 9.87 -3.95 -13.97
C GLY A 26 8.42 -3.81 -14.47
N TYR A 27 7.58 -4.83 -14.28
CA TYR A 27 6.20 -4.82 -14.81
C TYR A 27 5.30 -3.75 -14.19
N PHE A 28 5.66 -3.24 -13.04
CA PHE A 28 4.94 -2.13 -12.39
C PHE A 28 5.36 -0.75 -12.90
N HIS A 29 6.50 -0.68 -13.57
CA HIS A 29 7.00 0.57 -14.13
C HIS A 29 6.23 0.95 -15.39
N ALA A 30 5.90 2.23 -15.53
CA ALA A 30 5.30 2.78 -16.73
C ALA A 30 6.06 4.02 -17.16
N GLU A 31 6.42 4.07 -18.44
CA GLU A 31 7.04 5.22 -19.07
C GLU A 31 6.09 5.87 -20.07
N VAL A 32 6.38 7.11 -20.43
CA VAL A 32 5.62 7.80 -21.46
C VAL A 32 5.91 7.17 -22.81
N ASP A 33 5.01 6.33 -23.27
CA ASP A 33 5.06 5.69 -24.60
C ASP A 33 3.90 6.19 -25.47
N ARG A 34 4.20 7.09 -26.42
CA ARG A 34 3.19 7.68 -27.31
C ARG A 34 2.61 6.70 -28.33
N SER A 35 3.20 5.53 -28.49
CA SER A 35 2.68 4.47 -29.37
C SER A 35 1.58 3.64 -28.69
N LYS A 36 1.47 3.71 -27.35
CA LYS A 36 0.48 2.98 -26.57
C LYS A 36 -0.58 3.91 -25.98
N LYS A 37 -1.77 3.38 -25.81
CA LYS A 37 -2.83 4.09 -25.09
C LYS A 37 -2.48 4.13 -23.59
N PRO A 38 -2.54 5.29 -22.92
CA PRO A 38 -2.31 5.36 -21.49
C PRO A 38 -3.54 4.86 -20.73
N PHE A 39 -3.28 4.23 -19.56
CA PHE A 39 -4.29 3.91 -18.57
C PHE A 39 -3.71 4.10 -17.18
N THR A 40 -4.21 5.07 -16.43
CA THR A 40 -3.67 5.42 -15.12
C THR A 40 -4.78 5.44 -14.07
N ILE A 41 -4.54 4.75 -12.96
CA ILE A 41 -5.34 4.89 -11.75
C ILE A 41 -4.43 5.46 -10.67
N VAL A 42 -4.83 6.56 -10.06
CA VAL A 42 -4.24 7.06 -8.82
C VAL A 42 -5.03 6.44 -7.69
N MET A 43 -4.38 5.57 -6.91
CA MET A 43 -5.01 4.92 -5.76
C MET A 43 -5.42 5.99 -4.74
N PRO A 44 -6.67 6.00 -4.24
CA PRO A 44 -7.03 6.85 -3.12
C PRO A 44 -6.08 6.61 -1.94
N PRO A 45 -5.32 7.61 -1.49
CA PRO A 45 -4.27 7.38 -0.51
C PRO A 45 -4.88 7.07 0.86
N PRO A 46 -4.64 5.87 1.42
CA PRO A 46 -5.14 5.55 2.75
C PRO A 46 -4.45 6.39 3.82
N ASN A 47 -5.22 6.79 4.84
CA ASN A 47 -4.72 7.50 6.00
C ASN A 47 -3.78 6.59 6.82
N ILE A 48 -2.67 7.13 7.33
CA ILE A 48 -1.73 6.41 8.18
C ILE A 48 -2.21 6.25 9.63
N THR A 49 -3.51 6.15 9.84
CA THR A 49 -4.14 5.97 11.16
C THR A 49 -4.14 4.53 11.65
N GLY A 50 -3.68 3.59 10.82
CA GLY A 50 -3.60 2.17 11.12
C GLY A 50 -3.20 1.35 9.91
N GLN A 51 -3.47 0.04 9.97
CA GLN A 51 -3.25 -0.86 8.85
C GLN A 51 -4.46 -0.90 7.90
N LEU A 52 -4.25 -1.41 6.69
CA LEU A 52 -5.36 -1.64 5.74
C LEU A 52 -6.33 -2.69 6.28
N HIS A 53 -7.60 -2.56 5.94
CA HIS A 53 -8.69 -3.45 6.29
C HIS A 53 -9.46 -3.93 5.05
N MET A 54 -10.47 -4.78 5.23
CA MET A 54 -11.23 -5.39 4.12
C MET A 54 -11.82 -4.39 3.13
N GLY A 55 -12.24 -3.20 3.59
CA GLY A 55 -12.72 -2.15 2.69
C GLY A 55 -11.64 -1.68 1.70
N HIS A 56 -10.42 -1.48 2.18
CA HIS A 56 -9.28 -1.18 1.31
C HIS A 56 -8.95 -2.35 0.38
N ALA A 57 -9.03 -3.60 0.88
CA ALA A 57 -8.78 -4.77 0.05
C ALA A 57 -9.76 -4.84 -1.13
N LEU A 58 -11.05 -4.61 -0.90
CA LEU A 58 -12.06 -4.59 -1.96
C LEU A 58 -11.78 -3.51 -3.00
N ASP A 59 -11.55 -2.27 -2.56
CA ASP A 59 -11.26 -1.15 -3.45
C ASP A 59 -9.99 -1.39 -4.27
N ASN A 60 -8.90 -1.80 -3.62
CA ASN A 60 -7.63 -2.06 -4.28
C ASN A 60 -7.69 -3.24 -5.24
N THR A 61 -8.45 -4.30 -4.91
CA THR A 61 -8.63 -5.45 -5.80
C THR A 61 -9.30 -5.07 -7.12
N LEU A 62 -10.32 -4.22 -7.08
CA LEU A 62 -10.98 -3.73 -8.30
C LEU A 62 -10.02 -2.94 -9.19
N GLN A 63 -9.21 -2.07 -8.58
CA GLN A 63 -8.21 -1.27 -9.29
C GLN A 63 -7.08 -2.13 -9.86
N ASP A 64 -6.61 -3.13 -9.10
CA ASP A 64 -5.58 -4.08 -9.54
C ASP A 64 -6.05 -4.90 -10.75
N ILE A 65 -7.26 -5.45 -10.69
CA ILE A 65 -7.85 -6.21 -11.81
C ILE A 65 -7.89 -5.35 -13.07
N LEU A 66 -8.39 -4.12 -12.98
CA LEU A 66 -8.50 -3.22 -14.13
C LEU A 66 -7.12 -2.86 -14.71
N THR A 67 -6.14 -2.58 -13.84
CA THR A 67 -4.79 -2.24 -14.26
C THR A 67 -4.10 -3.41 -14.94
N ARG A 68 -4.21 -4.62 -14.38
CA ARG A 68 -3.67 -5.85 -14.98
C ARG A 68 -4.33 -6.16 -16.32
N PHE A 69 -5.65 -6.04 -16.39
CA PHE A 69 -6.39 -6.25 -17.62
C PHE A 69 -5.96 -5.28 -18.73
N LYS A 70 -5.82 -3.99 -18.42
CA LYS A 70 -5.35 -3.00 -19.37
C LYS A 70 -3.90 -3.25 -19.82
N ARG A 71 -3.04 -3.67 -18.91
CA ARG A 71 -1.67 -4.05 -19.26
C ARG A 71 -1.63 -5.24 -20.22
N MET A 72 -2.48 -6.27 -20.00
CA MET A 72 -2.62 -7.40 -20.92
C MET A 72 -3.15 -7.00 -22.29
N GLN A 73 -3.93 -5.93 -22.38
CA GLN A 73 -4.41 -5.35 -23.64
C GLN A 73 -3.36 -4.49 -24.34
N GLY A 74 -2.14 -4.35 -23.82
CA GLY A 74 -1.06 -3.57 -24.43
C GLY A 74 -1.07 -2.08 -24.09
N TYR A 75 -1.89 -1.62 -23.13
CA TYR A 75 -1.85 -0.24 -22.67
C TYR A 75 -0.57 0.06 -21.87
N SER A 76 -0.12 1.33 -21.89
CA SER A 76 0.84 1.82 -20.91
C SER A 76 0.08 2.05 -19.60
N ALA A 77 0.11 1.05 -18.71
CA ALA A 77 -0.73 1.02 -17.51
C ALA A 77 0.09 1.38 -16.27
N LEU A 78 -0.36 2.40 -15.55
CA LEU A 78 0.20 2.85 -14.26
C LEU A 78 -0.86 2.77 -13.17
N TRP A 79 -0.54 2.09 -12.09
CA TRP A 79 -1.29 2.15 -10.83
C TRP A 79 -0.39 2.81 -9.79
N LEU A 80 -0.74 4.06 -9.43
CA LEU A 80 0.10 4.89 -8.57
C LEU A 80 -0.40 4.84 -7.13
N PRO A 81 0.31 4.18 -6.22
CA PRO A 81 -0.02 4.16 -4.80
C PRO A 81 0.43 5.44 -4.10
N GLY A 82 -0.21 5.73 -2.96
CA GLY A 82 0.18 6.81 -2.07
C GLY A 82 -0.32 6.55 -0.65
N THR A 83 0.06 7.41 0.28
CA THR A 83 -0.47 7.44 1.65
C THR A 83 -0.78 8.86 2.05
N ASP A 84 -1.87 9.06 2.79
CA ASP A 84 -2.21 10.36 3.37
C ASP A 84 -1.75 10.42 4.83
N HIS A 85 -1.01 11.46 5.17
CA HIS A 85 -0.58 11.70 6.56
C HIS A 85 -1.75 12.04 7.48
N ALA A 86 -2.87 12.54 6.97
CA ALA A 86 -4.13 12.78 7.70
C ALA A 86 -3.88 13.47 9.06
N SER A 87 -3.26 14.64 9.07
CA SER A 87 -2.64 15.28 10.23
C SER A 87 -3.49 15.24 11.50
N ILE A 88 -4.77 15.64 11.44
CA ILE A 88 -5.70 15.65 12.59
C ILE A 88 -5.93 14.24 13.12
N ALA A 89 -6.21 13.28 12.24
CA ALA A 89 -6.49 11.91 12.64
C ALA A 89 -5.22 11.19 13.16
N THR A 90 -4.08 11.47 12.59
CA THR A 90 -2.78 10.94 13.05
C THR A 90 -2.40 11.55 14.42
N GLU A 91 -2.59 12.85 14.62
CA GLU A 91 -2.39 13.49 15.93
C GLU A 91 -3.24 12.82 17.00
N ALA A 92 -4.54 12.61 16.72
CA ALA A 92 -5.44 11.93 17.66
C ALA A 92 -4.94 10.52 18.02
N LYS A 93 -4.40 9.76 17.07
CA LYS A 93 -3.84 8.43 17.31
C LYS A 93 -2.55 8.45 18.14
N VAL A 94 -1.69 9.41 17.92
CA VAL A 94 -0.48 9.58 18.74
C VAL A 94 -0.83 10.01 20.16
N VAL A 95 -1.78 10.93 20.33
CA VAL A 95 -2.30 11.32 21.65
C VAL A 95 -2.91 10.12 22.38
N GLU A 96 -3.71 9.29 21.69
CA GLU A 96 -4.28 8.06 22.26
C GLU A 96 -3.19 7.06 22.70
N LYS A 97 -2.11 6.93 21.90
CA LYS A 97 -0.94 6.11 22.25
C LYS A 97 -0.27 6.61 23.53
N LEU A 98 0.07 7.88 23.58
CA LEU A 98 0.74 8.51 24.74
C LEU A 98 -0.12 8.42 25.99
N ALA A 99 -1.43 8.64 25.87
CA ALA A 99 -2.37 8.54 26.99
C ALA A 99 -2.39 7.13 27.64
N LYS A 100 -2.16 6.07 26.87
CA LYS A 100 -2.03 4.70 27.40
C LYS A 100 -0.75 4.53 28.26
N GLU A 101 0.24 5.36 28.01
CA GLU A 101 1.50 5.42 28.77
C GLU A 101 1.44 6.44 29.91
N GLY A 102 0.28 7.10 30.11
CA GLY A 102 0.07 8.13 31.12
C GLY A 102 0.74 9.47 30.79
N ILE A 103 1.05 9.72 29.53
CA ILE A 103 1.78 10.89 29.05
C ILE A 103 0.83 11.80 28.25
N THR A 104 0.87 13.10 28.50
CA THR A 104 0.17 14.08 27.66
C THR A 104 1.15 14.76 26.69
N LYS A 105 0.62 15.36 25.63
CA LYS A 105 1.49 16.09 24.68
C LYS A 105 2.10 17.33 25.29
N GLU A 106 1.46 17.90 26.33
CA GLU A 106 1.95 19.02 27.12
C GLU A 106 3.18 18.63 27.94
N ASP A 107 3.21 17.41 28.48
CA ASP A 107 4.33 16.90 29.29
C ASP A 107 5.62 16.78 28.49
N ILE A 108 5.52 16.38 27.22
CA ILE A 108 6.69 16.15 26.37
C ILE A 108 7.05 17.35 25.51
N GLY A 109 6.14 18.28 25.31
CA GLY A 109 6.33 19.48 24.48
C GLY A 109 6.29 19.17 22.98
N ARG A 110 6.29 20.26 22.19
CA ARG A 110 6.07 20.19 20.73
C ARG A 110 7.11 19.34 19.98
N GLU A 111 8.39 19.49 20.29
CA GLU A 111 9.45 18.82 19.54
C GLU A 111 9.38 17.30 19.69
N LYS A 112 9.32 16.82 20.93
CA LYS A 112 9.18 15.38 21.19
C LYS A 112 7.86 14.81 20.68
N PHE A 113 6.78 15.58 20.74
CA PHE A 113 5.52 15.16 20.14
C PHE A 113 5.63 14.97 18.63
N LEU A 114 6.34 15.86 17.93
CA LEU A 114 6.61 15.69 16.49
C LEU A 114 7.45 14.45 16.19
N ASP A 115 8.42 14.12 17.03
CA ASP A 115 9.21 12.88 16.89
C ASP A 115 8.30 11.64 16.98
N GLU A 116 7.38 11.61 17.95
CA GLU A 116 6.38 10.55 18.08
C GLU A 116 5.48 10.43 16.85
N VAL A 117 5.06 11.56 16.27
CA VAL A 117 4.27 11.60 15.02
C VAL A 117 5.09 11.06 13.84
N TRP A 118 6.38 11.41 13.74
CA TRP A 118 7.26 10.90 12.68
C TRP A 118 7.50 9.39 12.82
N ASP A 119 7.63 8.88 14.03
CA ASP A 119 7.80 7.45 14.27
C ASP A 119 6.51 6.67 13.97
N TRP A 120 5.36 7.22 14.34
CA TRP A 120 4.06 6.69 13.90
C TRP A 120 3.97 6.60 12.38
N LYS A 121 4.34 7.68 11.67
CA LYS A 121 4.33 7.73 10.20
C LYS A 121 5.26 6.67 9.60
N LYS A 122 6.45 6.48 10.13
CA LYS A 122 7.39 5.46 9.65
C LYS A 122 6.81 4.05 9.83
N GLU A 123 6.22 3.77 10.98
CA GLU A 123 5.65 2.48 11.30
C GLU A 123 4.45 2.16 10.38
N TYR A 124 3.40 2.98 10.43
CA TYR A 124 2.15 2.68 9.76
C TYR A 124 2.19 2.93 8.25
N GLY A 125 2.86 3.96 7.78
CA GLY A 125 3.10 4.16 6.36
C GLY A 125 3.91 3.02 5.74
N GLY A 126 4.95 2.56 6.42
CA GLY A 126 5.72 1.39 6.00
C GLY A 126 4.91 0.09 6.00
N ARG A 127 4.01 -0.09 6.97
CA ARG A 127 3.10 -1.25 7.05
C ARG A 127 2.10 -1.27 5.90
N ILE A 128 1.47 -0.14 5.59
CA ILE A 128 0.55 0.00 4.45
C ILE A 128 1.23 -0.40 3.14
N VAL A 129 2.42 0.14 2.87
CA VAL A 129 3.17 -0.21 1.65
C VAL A 129 3.50 -1.70 1.59
N LYS A 130 3.86 -2.32 2.72
CA LYS A 130 4.09 -3.78 2.79
C LYS A 130 2.81 -4.59 2.54
N GLN A 131 1.65 -4.11 3.01
CA GLN A 131 0.37 -4.78 2.75
C GLN A 131 -0.03 -4.71 1.26
N LEU A 132 0.24 -3.57 0.59
CA LEU A 132 -0.02 -3.42 -0.84
C LEU A 132 0.87 -4.31 -1.72
N ARG A 133 2.00 -4.76 -1.20
CA ARG A 133 2.92 -5.68 -1.88
C ARG A 133 2.56 -7.17 -1.70
N LYS A 134 1.57 -7.49 -0.92
CA LYS A 134 1.10 -8.85 -0.67
C LYS A 134 -0.12 -9.19 -1.54
#